data_acfbd68b8c692302b11e7020e58259ec
#
_entry.id   acfbd68b8c692302b11e7020e58259ec
#
_cell.length_a   1.000
_cell.length_b   1.000
_cell.length_c   1.000
_cell.angle_alpha   90.00
_cell.angle_beta   90.00
_cell.angle_gamma   90.00
#
_symmetry.space_group_name_H-M   'P 1'
#
loop_
_entity.id
_entity.type
_entity.pdbx_description
1 polymer ?
#
loop_
_entity_poly.entity_id
_entity_poly.type
_entity_poly.pdbx_seq_one_letter_code
_entity_poly.pdbx_strand_id
1 'polypeptide(L)'
;MLRTVFCVLLASTFSAQASTDLKPRTETAIQKIQPEMLQWRRHFHQYPELSNREVNTAKKVAAHLKSLGLEVQTGIAHHGVLGVLKGAKPGPTVALRADMDALPVTEQVDLPFASKVRSTFNGQDVGVMHACGHDAHTAMLMATASVLTELKAELAGTILFVFQPAEEGPPAGEEGGAKLMLKEGVFATYKPDAIFGLHVWPGPAGQLQVKSEGIMAAADSFNITVKGKQVHGSSPWRGVDPIAVTGQLITALHQIPARQLDVTQAPAVLSVGQVHGGVRWNIIPDDVKLEGTIRTFDPQMREQLLQKMQHTSEHIAAASGATAEFHNHSFAAVTWNDATLTEWAMPSLRWAAGKAGVAPIKPITASEDFSFFQQEVPGVFFFLGIAPENTPVEQTAPNHSPLFQVNEQALENGVRALTALALDYLANPAKTDKKD
;
A
#
# COMPACT_ATOMS: atom_id res chain seq x y z
N MET A 1 -26.78 -35.01 -42.55
CA MET A 1 -25.68 -34.61 -41.64
C MET A 1 -25.80 -33.13 -41.38
N LEU A 2 -26.49 -32.71 -40.33
CA LEU A 2 -26.51 -31.33 -39.85
C LEU A 2 -27.25 -31.27 -38.51
N ARG A 3 -26.54 -31.42 -37.43
CA ARG A 3 -27.02 -31.08 -36.07
C ARG A 3 -25.83 -31.15 -35.16
N THR A 4 -25.26 -30.01 -34.82
CA THR A 4 -24.58 -29.77 -33.53
C THR A 4 -23.75 -28.47 -33.65
N VAL A 5 -24.40 -27.31 -33.62
CA VAL A 5 -23.76 -26.01 -33.23
C VAL A 5 -24.89 -25.11 -32.75
N PHE A 6 -25.33 -25.25 -31.51
CA PHE A 6 -26.26 -24.26 -30.92
C PHE A 6 -26.34 -24.37 -29.37
N CYS A 7 -25.25 -24.64 -28.68
CA CYS A 7 -25.28 -24.71 -27.22
C CYS A 7 -24.23 -23.90 -26.46
N VAL A 8 -23.44 -23.04 -27.08
CA VAL A 8 -22.33 -22.35 -26.38
C VAL A 8 -22.58 -20.84 -26.13
N LEU A 9 -23.59 -20.25 -26.80
CA LEU A 9 -23.82 -18.79 -26.69
C LEU A 9 -24.80 -18.34 -25.59
N LEU A 10 -25.43 -19.25 -24.86
CA LEU A 10 -26.42 -18.90 -23.83
C LEU A 10 -25.85 -18.73 -22.40
N ALA A 11 -24.64 -19.24 -22.15
CA ALA A 11 -24.06 -19.20 -20.79
C ALA A 11 -23.40 -17.85 -20.43
N SER A 12 -22.89 -17.11 -21.43
CA SER A 12 -22.16 -15.86 -21.19
C SER A 12 -23.06 -14.64 -20.99
N THR A 13 -24.31 -14.70 -21.45
CA THR A 13 -25.27 -13.58 -21.27
C THR A 13 -25.95 -13.59 -19.90
N PHE A 14 -26.03 -14.74 -19.23
CA PHE A 14 -26.70 -14.85 -17.93
C PHE A 14 -25.90 -14.26 -16.77
N SER A 15 -24.56 -14.31 -16.80
CA SER A 15 -23.73 -13.78 -15.71
C SER A 15 -23.63 -12.24 -15.73
N ALA A 16 -23.54 -11.62 -16.89
CA ALA A 16 -23.52 -10.16 -17.01
C ALA A 16 -24.85 -9.50 -16.62
N GLN A 17 -25.98 -10.19 -16.86
CA GLN A 17 -27.32 -9.71 -16.51
C GLN A 17 -27.55 -9.79 -14.98
N ALA A 18 -27.00 -10.80 -14.29
CA ALA A 18 -27.16 -10.95 -12.84
C ALA A 18 -26.47 -9.80 -12.07
N SER A 19 -25.27 -9.34 -12.49
CA SER A 19 -24.58 -8.23 -11.83
C SER A 19 -25.27 -6.88 -12.06
N THR A 20 -25.93 -6.70 -13.19
CA THR A 20 -26.69 -5.47 -13.51
C THR A 20 -27.93 -5.31 -12.64
N ASP A 21 -28.59 -6.42 -12.29
CA ASP A 21 -29.78 -6.41 -11.43
C ASP A 21 -29.46 -6.13 -9.95
N LEU A 22 -28.21 -6.34 -9.51
CA LEU A 22 -27.79 -6.06 -8.13
C LEU A 22 -27.46 -4.59 -7.86
N LYS A 23 -27.16 -3.78 -8.89
CA LYS A 23 -26.77 -2.37 -8.72
C LYS A 23 -27.76 -1.51 -7.94
N PRO A 24 -29.08 -1.54 -8.21
CA PRO A 24 -30.05 -0.76 -7.43
C PRO A 24 -30.13 -1.20 -5.96
N ARG A 25 -30.03 -2.52 -5.70
CA ARG A 25 -30.00 -3.06 -4.33
C ARG A 25 -28.71 -2.67 -3.61
N THR A 26 -27.60 -2.72 -4.30
CA THR A 26 -26.30 -2.25 -3.80
C THR A 26 -26.37 -0.79 -3.39
N GLU A 27 -26.91 0.07 -4.23
CA GLU A 27 -27.07 1.49 -3.95
C GLU A 27 -27.95 1.74 -2.72
N THR A 28 -29.07 1.06 -2.61
CA THR A 28 -29.94 1.14 -1.44
C THR A 28 -29.24 0.70 -0.16
N ALA A 29 -28.48 -0.40 -0.21
CA ALA A 29 -27.73 -0.89 0.94
C ALA A 29 -26.59 0.07 1.37
N ILE A 30 -25.90 0.69 0.40
CA ILE A 30 -24.87 1.71 0.65
C ILE A 30 -25.48 2.92 1.36
N GLN A 31 -26.57 3.47 0.84
CA GLN A 31 -27.25 4.60 1.46
C GLN A 31 -27.72 4.30 2.89
N LYS A 32 -28.19 3.08 3.13
CA LYS A 32 -28.64 2.63 4.45
C LYS A 32 -27.50 2.57 5.47
N ILE A 33 -26.31 2.08 5.08
CA ILE A 33 -25.14 1.90 5.96
C ILE A 33 -24.30 3.19 6.14
N GLN A 34 -24.45 4.17 5.26
CA GLN A 34 -23.65 5.39 5.25
C GLN A 34 -23.60 6.13 6.61
N PRO A 35 -24.73 6.34 7.34
CA PRO A 35 -24.66 7.02 8.64
C PRO A 35 -23.82 6.27 9.68
N GLU A 36 -23.88 4.94 9.67
CA GLU A 36 -23.09 4.11 10.58
C GLU A 36 -21.60 4.07 10.19
N MET A 37 -21.30 4.01 8.89
CA MET A 37 -19.94 4.14 8.36
C MET A 37 -19.28 5.44 8.84
N LEU A 38 -19.99 6.57 8.76
CA LEU A 38 -19.46 7.85 9.23
C LEU A 38 -19.23 7.88 10.75
N GLN A 39 -20.09 7.20 11.53
CA GLN A 39 -19.88 7.05 12.97
C GLN A 39 -18.63 6.22 13.26
N TRP A 40 -18.38 5.13 12.54
CA TRP A 40 -17.16 4.32 12.68
C TRP A 40 -15.92 5.14 12.33
N ARG A 41 -15.92 5.83 11.18
CA ARG A 41 -14.80 6.67 10.72
C ARG A 41 -14.46 7.72 11.78
N ARG A 42 -15.46 8.47 12.29
CA ARG A 42 -15.25 9.50 13.31
C ARG A 42 -14.78 8.92 14.63
N HIS A 43 -15.25 7.74 15.00
CA HIS A 43 -14.78 7.05 16.19
C HIS A 43 -13.31 6.64 16.08
N PHE A 44 -12.89 6.02 14.96
CA PHE A 44 -11.49 5.66 14.75
C PHE A 44 -10.61 6.91 14.69
N HIS A 45 -11.07 7.98 14.07
CA HIS A 45 -10.36 9.26 14.03
C HIS A 45 -10.15 9.86 15.40
N GLN A 46 -11.17 9.79 16.26
CA GLN A 46 -11.13 10.32 17.61
C GLN A 46 -10.26 9.50 18.58
N TYR A 47 -10.14 8.20 18.32
CA TYR A 47 -9.42 7.24 19.16
C TYR A 47 -8.41 6.42 18.32
N PRO A 48 -7.44 7.09 17.66
CA PRO A 48 -6.48 6.43 16.79
C PRO A 48 -5.46 5.63 17.59
N GLU A 49 -4.98 4.53 16.99
CA GLU A 49 -3.97 3.66 17.58
C GLU A 49 -2.78 3.52 16.62
N LEU A 50 -1.55 3.62 17.14
CA LEU A 50 -0.32 3.49 16.36
C LEU A 50 -0.14 2.06 15.81
N SER A 51 0.73 1.93 14.80
CA SER A 51 1.15 0.64 14.21
C SER A 51 1.49 -0.40 15.30
N ASN A 52 0.99 -1.62 15.15
CA ASN A 52 1.07 -2.72 16.12
C ASN A 52 0.43 -2.41 17.51
N ARG A 53 -0.42 -1.41 17.59
CA ARG A 53 -1.15 -1.02 18.81
C ARG A 53 -2.66 -0.89 18.59
N GLU A 54 -3.19 -1.37 17.45
CA GLU A 54 -4.57 -1.23 16.96
C GLU A 54 -5.55 -2.17 17.69
N VAL A 55 -5.39 -2.29 19.01
CA VAL A 55 -6.14 -3.26 19.87
C VAL A 55 -7.64 -3.01 19.82
N ASN A 56 -8.07 -1.76 20.00
CA ASN A 56 -9.49 -1.42 20.07
C ASN A 56 -10.11 -1.32 18.69
N THR A 57 -9.34 -0.83 17.70
CA THR A 57 -9.71 -0.82 16.28
C THR A 57 -10.00 -2.25 15.80
N ALA A 58 -9.07 -3.18 16.01
CA ALA A 58 -9.24 -4.59 15.65
C ALA A 58 -10.43 -5.25 16.36
N LYS A 59 -10.64 -4.98 17.65
CA LYS A 59 -11.80 -5.48 18.41
C LYS A 59 -13.12 -4.99 17.80
N LYS A 60 -13.21 -3.71 17.46
CA LYS A 60 -14.41 -3.11 16.88
C LYS A 60 -14.71 -3.70 15.48
N VAL A 61 -13.70 -3.82 14.64
CA VAL A 61 -13.79 -4.48 13.33
C VAL A 61 -14.27 -5.93 13.50
N ALA A 62 -13.60 -6.73 14.34
CA ALA A 62 -13.96 -8.14 14.56
C ALA A 62 -15.38 -8.30 15.12
N ALA A 63 -15.80 -7.42 16.03
CA ALA A 63 -17.15 -7.43 16.58
C ALA A 63 -18.20 -7.16 15.50
N HIS A 64 -17.96 -6.18 14.63
CA HIS A 64 -18.84 -5.86 13.52
C HIS A 64 -18.97 -7.05 12.54
N LEU A 65 -17.83 -7.60 12.07
CA LEU A 65 -17.86 -8.75 11.15
C LEU A 65 -18.57 -9.98 11.74
N LYS A 66 -18.36 -10.25 13.04
CA LYS A 66 -19.07 -11.31 13.75
C LYS A 66 -20.58 -11.05 13.83
N SER A 67 -21.01 -9.79 14.04
CA SER A 67 -22.43 -9.42 14.06
C SER A 67 -23.12 -9.66 12.71
N LEU A 68 -22.37 -9.59 11.61
CA LEU A 68 -22.82 -9.93 10.26
C LEU A 68 -22.84 -11.45 9.99
N GLY A 69 -22.39 -12.29 10.94
CA GLY A 69 -22.33 -13.74 10.79
C GLY A 69 -21.19 -14.24 9.90
N LEU A 70 -20.12 -13.46 9.74
CA LEU A 70 -18.92 -13.87 9.02
C LEU A 70 -18.07 -14.82 9.89
N GLU A 71 -17.30 -15.69 9.23
CA GLU A 71 -16.16 -16.35 9.85
C GLU A 71 -15.06 -15.30 10.08
N VAL A 72 -14.54 -15.19 11.30
CA VAL A 72 -13.59 -14.11 11.67
C VAL A 72 -12.38 -14.69 12.36
N GLN A 73 -11.20 -14.43 11.80
CA GLN A 73 -9.89 -14.69 12.41
C GLN A 73 -9.32 -13.36 12.91
N THR A 74 -8.68 -13.37 14.07
CA THR A 74 -8.07 -12.20 14.71
C THR A 74 -6.67 -12.53 15.20
N GLY A 75 -5.85 -11.50 15.41
CA GLY A 75 -4.49 -11.66 15.93
C GLY A 75 -3.46 -12.02 14.85
N ILE A 76 -3.81 -11.87 13.57
CA ILE A 76 -2.87 -12.03 12.46
C ILE A 76 -1.98 -10.77 12.45
N ALA A 77 -0.67 -10.93 12.41
CA ALA A 77 0.29 -9.82 12.53
C ALA A 77 -0.07 -8.91 13.73
N HIS A 78 -0.23 -9.51 14.92
CA HIS A 78 -0.63 -8.89 16.18
C HIS A 78 -2.12 -8.50 16.25
N HIS A 79 -2.60 -7.60 15.40
CA HIS A 79 -3.94 -7.03 15.48
C HIS A 79 -4.75 -7.13 14.19
N GLY A 80 -4.23 -7.78 13.14
CA GLY A 80 -4.95 -7.98 11.89
C GLY A 80 -6.19 -8.83 12.07
N VAL A 81 -7.21 -8.52 11.25
CA VAL A 81 -8.50 -9.20 11.25
C VAL A 81 -8.82 -9.66 9.84
N LEU A 82 -9.17 -10.93 9.69
CA LEU A 82 -9.66 -11.51 8.44
C LEU A 82 -11.13 -11.90 8.63
N GLY A 83 -12.01 -11.29 7.85
CA GLY A 83 -13.41 -11.70 7.71
C GLY A 83 -13.61 -12.52 6.45
N VAL A 84 -14.40 -13.61 6.53
CA VAL A 84 -14.69 -14.47 5.39
C VAL A 84 -16.19 -14.52 5.17
N LEU A 85 -16.64 -14.04 4.03
CA LEU A 85 -18.03 -14.14 3.57
C LEU A 85 -18.12 -15.19 2.47
N LYS A 86 -18.73 -16.35 2.78
CA LYS A 86 -19.03 -17.38 1.79
C LYS A 86 -20.39 -17.12 1.17
N GLY A 87 -20.43 -16.97 -0.14
CA GLY A 87 -21.67 -16.84 -0.90
C GLY A 87 -22.50 -18.11 -0.88
N ALA A 88 -23.68 -18.04 -1.49
CA ALA A 88 -24.62 -19.17 -1.56
C ALA A 88 -24.19 -20.26 -2.55
N LYS A 89 -23.27 -19.97 -3.46
CA LYS A 89 -22.80 -20.88 -4.52
C LYS A 89 -21.28 -20.94 -4.54
N PRO A 90 -20.66 -22.06 -4.95
CA PRO A 90 -19.24 -22.12 -5.22
C PRO A 90 -18.82 -21.10 -6.31
N GLY A 91 -17.62 -20.58 -6.21
CA GLY A 91 -17.07 -19.61 -7.16
C GLY A 91 -15.65 -19.18 -6.79
N PRO A 92 -15.13 -18.13 -7.41
CA PRO A 92 -13.80 -17.60 -7.14
C PRO A 92 -13.70 -16.98 -5.74
N THR A 93 -12.47 -16.71 -5.31
CA THR A 93 -12.20 -16.01 -4.06
C THR A 93 -11.59 -14.64 -4.38
N VAL A 94 -12.16 -13.57 -3.82
CA VAL A 94 -11.63 -12.21 -3.95
C VAL A 94 -11.33 -11.61 -2.58
N ALA A 95 -10.22 -10.89 -2.46
CA ALA A 95 -9.85 -10.17 -1.26
C ALA A 95 -10.05 -8.65 -1.43
N LEU A 96 -10.53 -8.00 -0.38
CA LEU A 96 -10.60 -6.55 -0.23
C LEU A 96 -9.78 -6.16 1.00
N ARG A 97 -8.91 -5.15 0.89
CA ARG A 97 -8.01 -4.74 1.98
C ARG A 97 -8.26 -3.32 2.43
N ALA A 98 -8.18 -3.12 3.73
CA ALA A 98 -7.99 -1.82 4.37
C ALA A 98 -6.93 -1.92 5.47
N ASP A 99 -6.11 -0.89 5.61
CA ASP A 99 -5.20 -0.66 6.72
C ASP A 99 -5.93 -0.03 7.91
N MET A 100 -5.32 -0.11 9.13
CA MET A 100 -5.99 0.29 10.37
C MET A 100 -5.17 1.24 11.25
N ASP A 101 -3.88 1.35 11.03
CA ASP A 101 -2.96 2.06 11.93
C ASP A 101 -2.99 3.58 11.74
N ALA A 102 -2.58 4.30 12.78
CA ALA A 102 -2.45 5.75 12.81
C ALA A 102 -0.99 6.16 13.01
N LEU A 103 -0.72 7.43 12.81
CA LEU A 103 0.60 8.05 12.81
C LEU A 103 0.91 8.84 14.08
N PRO A 104 2.19 8.98 14.45
CA PRO A 104 2.64 9.82 15.57
C PRO A 104 2.59 11.33 15.19
N VAL A 105 1.40 11.82 14.87
CA VAL A 105 1.12 13.20 14.46
C VAL A 105 0.19 13.86 15.44
N THR A 106 0.50 15.09 15.89
CA THR A 106 -0.42 15.89 16.72
C THR A 106 -1.39 16.63 15.81
N GLU A 107 -2.67 16.29 15.89
CA GLU A 107 -3.70 16.89 15.07
C GLU A 107 -3.88 18.38 15.33
N GLN A 108 -4.02 19.16 14.27
CA GLN A 108 -4.22 20.61 14.30
C GLN A 108 -5.55 21.04 13.64
N VAL A 109 -6.39 20.07 13.27
CA VAL A 109 -7.70 20.37 12.66
C VAL A 109 -8.72 20.58 13.77
N ASP A 110 -9.57 21.59 13.62
CA ASP A 110 -10.68 21.86 14.53
C ASP A 110 -11.93 21.08 14.10
N LEU A 111 -12.01 19.82 14.51
CA LEU A 111 -13.14 18.93 14.28
C LEU A 111 -13.79 18.49 15.61
N PRO A 112 -15.11 18.29 15.65
CA PRO A 112 -15.79 17.80 16.87
C PRO A 112 -15.27 16.44 17.36
N PHE A 113 -14.66 15.67 16.47
CA PHE A 113 -14.08 14.34 16.70
C PHE A 113 -12.56 14.33 16.50
N ALA A 114 -11.88 15.49 16.53
CA ALA A 114 -10.43 15.57 16.46
C ALA A 114 -9.76 14.73 17.55
N SER A 115 -8.67 14.07 17.19
CA SER A 115 -7.91 13.26 18.15
C SER A 115 -7.25 14.11 19.24
N LYS A 116 -7.36 13.65 20.47
CA LYS A 116 -6.61 14.15 21.63
C LYS A 116 -5.73 13.05 22.23
N VAL A 117 -5.60 11.94 21.52
CA VAL A 117 -4.83 10.78 21.97
C VAL A 117 -3.34 11.13 21.96
N ARG A 118 -2.66 10.69 22.99
CA ARG A 118 -1.20 10.74 23.11
C ARG A 118 -0.67 9.34 23.40
N SER A 119 0.51 9.06 22.89
CA SER A 119 1.18 7.77 23.09
C SER A 119 2.69 7.96 23.07
N THR A 120 3.42 6.90 23.40
CA THR A 120 4.89 6.89 23.29
C THR A 120 5.28 6.25 21.95
N PHE A 121 6.07 6.98 21.14
CA PHE A 121 6.67 6.49 19.91
C PHE A 121 8.17 6.78 19.92
N ASN A 122 9.01 5.74 19.79
CA ASN A 122 10.48 5.84 19.87
C ASN A 122 10.97 6.59 21.12
N GLY A 123 10.33 6.32 22.27
CA GLY A 123 10.69 6.94 23.55
C GLY A 123 10.22 8.40 23.73
N GLN A 124 9.48 8.95 22.77
CA GLN A 124 8.94 10.31 22.83
C GLN A 124 7.43 10.28 23.05
N ASP A 125 6.92 11.24 23.86
CA ASP A 125 5.49 11.48 23.99
C ASP A 125 4.98 12.27 22.79
N VAL A 126 4.08 11.67 21.99
CA VAL A 126 3.58 12.21 20.72
C VAL A 126 2.05 12.23 20.71
N GLY A 127 1.45 13.15 19.93
CA GLY A 127 0.04 13.05 19.55
C GLY A 127 -0.14 11.91 18.56
N VAL A 128 -1.34 11.35 18.48
CA VAL A 128 -1.67 10.29 17.52
C VAL A 128 -2.84 10.75 16.66
N MET A 129 -2.73 10.58 15.34
CA MET A 129 -3.74 11.01 14.36
C MET A 129 -3.82 10.06 13.19
N HIS A 130 -5.01 9.78 12.68
CA HIS A 130 -5.18 9.18 11.35
C HIS A 130 -4.89 10.21 10.26
N ALA A 131 -3.61 10.61 10.15
CA ALA A 131 -3.15 11.59 9.17
C ALA A 131 -2.95 11.01 7.76
N CYS A 132 -3.19 9.69 7.58
CA CYS A 132 -3.18 9.02 6.29
C CYS A 132 -4.57 8.55 5.82
N GLY A 133 -5.57 8.59 6.69
CA GLY A 133 -6.95 8.27 6.34
C GLY A 133 -7.35 6.80 6.52
N HIS A 134 -6.57 6.02 7.26
CA HIS A 134 -6.88 4.60 7.52
C HIS A 134 -8.17 4.40 8.35
N ASP A 135 -8.59 5.41 9.10
CA ASP A 135 -9.92 5.47 9.71
C ASP A 135 -11.04 5.41 8.66
N ALA A 136 -10.87 6.09 7.52
CA ALA A 136 -11.80 6.05 6.41
C ALA A 136 -11.74 4.71 5.67
N HIS A 137 -10.52 4.16 5.44
CA HIS A 137 -10.36 2.86 4.78
C HIS A 137 -11.02 1.74 5.59
N THR A 138 -10.73 1.67 6.88
CA THR A 138 -11.34 0.72 7.82
C THR A 138 -12.87 0.83 7.81
N ALA A 139 -13.41 2.05 7.92
CA ALA A 139 -14.85 2.27 7.94
C ALA A 139 -15.52 1.90 6.61
N MET A 140 -14.90 2.24 5.47
CA MET A 140 -15.42 1.86 4.15
C MET A 140 -15.44 0.34 3.97
N LEU A 141 -14.40 -0.38 4.41
CA LEU A 141 -14.37 -1.84 4.27
C LEU A 141 -15.38 -2.53 5.21
N MET A 142 -15.61 -2.00 6.43
CA MET A 142 -16.69 -2.46 7.31
C MET A 142 -18.07 -2.26 6.68
N ALA A 143 -18.31 -1.10 6.06
CA ALA A 143 -19.56 -0.83 5.35
C ALA A 143 -19.72 -1.74 4.12
N THR A 144 -18.66 -1.97 3.37
CA THR A 144 -18.63 -2.92 2.24
C THR A 144 -19.00 -4.33 2.70
N ALA A 145 -18.49 -4.79 3.85
CA ALA A 145 -18.84 -6.08 4.42
C ALA A 145 -20.35 -6.18 4.75
N SER A 146 -20.94 -5.10 5.28
CA SER A 146 -22.38 -5.03 5.55
C SER A 146 -23.20 -5.17 4.27
N VAL A 147 -22.85 -4.35 3.24
CA VAL A 147 -23.54 -4.35 1.93
C VAL A 147 -23.48 -5.73 1.28
N LEU A 148 -22.29 -6.33 1.21
CA LEU A 148 -22.10 -7.64 0.57
C LEU A 148 -22.78 -8.77 1.34
N THR A 149 -22.89 -8.65 2.67
CA THR A 149 -23.62 -9.61 3.49
C THR A 149 -25.12 -9.57 3.21
N GLU A 150 -25.73 -8.40 2.99
CA GLU A 150 -27.14 -8.30 2.58
C GLU A 150 -27.41 -8.95 1.21
N LEU A 151 -26.37 -9.07 0.37
CA LEU A 151 -26.44 -9.68 -0.96
C LEU A 151 -25.96 -11.15 -0.99
N LYS A 152 -25.65 -11.74 0.16
CA LYS A 152 -25.01 -13.08 0.28
C LYS A 152 -25.70 -14.18 -0.52
N ALA A 153 -27.04 -14.16 -0.59
CA ALA A 153 -27.83 -15.17 -1.28
C ALA A 153 -27.55 -15.24 -2.80
N GLU A 154 -27.13 -14.14 -3.39
CA GLU A 154 -26.83 -13.99 -4.83
C GLU A 154 -25.37 -14.28 -5.16
N LEU A 155 -24.48 -14.27 -4.16
CA LEU A 155 -23.03 -14.39 -4.38
C LEU A 155 -22.63 -15.83 -4.74
N ALA A 156 -21.76 -15.95 -5.74
CA ALA A 156 -21.09 -17.19 -6.09
C ALA A 156 -19.58 -17.05 -5.82
N GLY A 157 -19.09 -17.68 -4.75
CA GLY A 157 -17.68 -17.60 -4.35
C GLY A 157 -17.48 -17.10 -2.92
N THR A 158 -16.28 -16.61 -2.64
CA THR A 158 -15.86 -16.19 -1.29
C THR A 158 -15.25 -14.79 -1.35
N ILE A 159 -15.58 -13.95 -0.37
CA ILE A 159 -14.97 -12.63 -0.20
C ILE A 159 -14.16 -12.62 1.10
N LEU A 160 -12.92 -12.19 1.01
CA LEU A 160 -12.02 -11.99 2.13
C LEU A 160 -11.95 -10.49 2.45
N PHE A 161 -12.28 -10.11 3.68
CA PHE A 161 -12.10 -8.75 4.18
C PHE A 161 -10.83 -8.72 5.03
N VAL A 162 -9.77 -8.14 4.50
CA VAL A 162 -8.45 -8.08 5.13
C VAL A 162 -8.28 -6.71 5.79
N PHE A 163 -8.32 -6.68 7.11
CA PHE A 163 -8.04 -5.48 7.90
C PHE A 163 -6.61 -5.59 8.43
N GLN A 164 -5.73 -4.78 7.89
CA GLN A 164 -4.30 -4.89 8.07
C GLN A 164 -3.80 -3.90 9.12
N PRO A 165 -2.97 -4.32 10.11
CA PRO A 165 -2.26 -3.43 11.02
C PRO A 165 -0.93 -2.98 10.41
N ALA A 166 -0.35 -1.91 10.98
CA ALA A 166 1.04 -1.48 10.80
C ALA A 166 1.49 -1.30 9.34
N GLU A 167 0.65 -0.68 8.50
CA GLU A 167 1.02 -0.34 7.11
C GLU A 167 2.14 0.69 7.09
N GLU A 168 2.09 1.70 7.97
CA GLU A 168 3.06 2.80 8.10
C GLU A 168 4.43 2.35 8.66
N GLY A 169 4.53 1.06 8.94
CA GLY A 169 5.72 0.41 9.48
C GLY A 169 5.62 0.11 10.97
N PRO A 170 6.07 -1.08 11.38
CA PRO A 170 6.07 -1.48 12.78
C PRO A 170 7.09 -0.66 13.59
N PRO A 171 6.91 -0.55 14.92
CA PRO A 171 7.92 0.02 15.80
C PRO A 171 9.28 -0.67 15.66
N ALA A 172 10.36 0.06 15.98
CA ALA A 172 11.72 -0.46 15.85
C ALA A 172 11.90 -1.79 16.62
N GLY A 173 12.40 -2.81 15.94
CA GLY A 173 12.62 -4.15 16.49
C GLY A 173 11.41 -5.07 16.46
N GLU A 174 10.28 -4.62 15.95
CA GLU A 174 9.07 -5.43 15.72
C GLU A 174 8.90 -5.78 14.23
N GLU A 175 8.22 -6.89 13.94
CA GLU A 175 7.68 -7.20 12.61
C GLU A 175 6.23 -6.73 12.55
N GLY A 176 5.69 -6.46 11.36
CA GLY A 176 4.30 -6.02 11.17
C GLY A 176 3.90 -5.92 9.71
N GLY A 177 2.73 -5.33 9.48
CA GLY A 177 2.21 -5.03 8.15
C GLY A 177 1.84 -6.24 7.31
N ALA A 178 1.71 -6.03 6.01
CA ALA A 178 1.35 -7.06 5.04
C ALA A 178 2.34 -8.24 5.03
N LYS A 179 3.65 -7.97 5.20
CA LYS A 179 4.67 -9.03 5.26
C LYS A 179 4.40 -10.03 6.39
N LEU A 180 4.10 -9.53 7.58
CA LEU A 180 3.83 -10.41 8.72
C LEU A 180 2.51 -11.13 8.55
N MET A 181 1.47 -10.49 8.01
CA MET A 181 0.19 -11.15 7.69
C MET A 181 0.39 -12.33 6.73
N LEU A 182 1.20 -12.15 5.68
CA LEU A 182 1.53 -13.22 4.73
C LEU A 182 2.36 -14.32 5.37
N LYS A 183 3.38 -13.98 6.15
CA LYS A 183 4.22 -14.92 6.90
C LYS A 183 3.40 -15.77 7.87
N GLU A 184 2.39 -15.20 8.50
CA GLU A 184 1.46 -15.90 9.40
C GLU A 184 0.30 -16.59 8.67
N GLY A 185 0.29 -16.55 7.34
CA GLY A 185 -0.59 -17.35 6.50
C GLY A 185 -2.01 -16.79 6.37
N VAL A 186 -2.18 -15.48 6.26
CA VAL A 186 -3.50 -14.84 6.04
C VAL A 186 -4.26 -15.44 4.86
N PHE A 187 -3.56 -15.96 3.85
CA PHE A 187 -4.14 -16.62 2.67
C PHE A 187 -3.96 -18.15 2.67
N ALA A 188 -3.51 -18.75 3.78
CA ALA A 188 -3.24 -20.20 3.82
C ALA A 188 -4.50 -21.05 3.68
N THR A 189 -5.62 -20.63 4.29
CA THR A 189 -6.91 -21.35 4.20
C THR A 189 -7.71 -20.96 2.97
N TYR A 190 -7.67 -19.69 2.60
CA TYR A 190 -8.40 -19.10 1.47
C TYR A 190 -7.43 -18.30 0.61
N LYS A 191 -6.86 -18.92 -0.44
CA LYS A 191 -6.00 -18.19 -1.40
C LYS A 191 -6.93 -17.38 -2.32
N PRO A 192 -6.88 -16.04 -2.32
CA PRO A 192 -7.69 -15.26 -3.25
C PRO A 192 -7.15 -15.36 -4.68
N ASP A 193 -8.04 -15.26 -5.65
CA ASP A 193 -7.69 -15.19 -7.08
C ASP A 193 -7.35 -13.76 -7.51
N ALA A 194 -7.84 -12.75 -6.76
CA ALA A 194 -7.51 -11.34 -6.93
C ALA A 194 -7.65 -10.58 -5.61
N ILE A 195 -6.95 -9.45 -5.49
CA ILE A 195 -7.04 -8.55 -4.34
C ILE A 195 -7.22 -7.09 -4.79
N PHE A 196 -8.11 -6.35 -4.11
CA PHE A 196 -8.32 -4.93 -4.33
C PHE A 196 -8.08 -4.14 -3.04
N GLY A 197 -7.39 -2.99 -3.18
CA GLY A 197 -7.19 -2.02 -2.12
C GLY A 197 -7.45 -0.60 -2.62
N LEU A 198 -7.88 0.28 -1.73
CA LEU A 198 -7.98 1.70 -2.03
C LEU A 198 -7.27 2.53 -0.97
N HIS A 199 -6.83 3.71 -1.38
CA HIS A 199 -6.29 4.71 -0.47
C HIS A 199 -6.96 6.06 -0.73
N VAL A 200 -7.29 6.80 0.31
CA VAL A 200 -7.76 8.17 0.19
C VAL A 200 -6.58 9.10 -0.10
N TRP A 201 -6.72 9.99 -1.08
CA TRP A 201 -5.62 10.83 -1.55
C TRP A 201 -6.09 12.25 -1.84
N PRO A 202 -5.24 13.29 -1.67
CA PRO A 202 -5.57 14.62 -2.15
C PRO A 202 -5.92 14.62 -3.63
N GLY A 203 -7.18 14.95 -3.93
CA GLY A 203 -7.75 14.91 -5.27
C GLY A 203 -9.22 15.33 -5.26
N PRO A 204 -9.86 15.53 -6.43
CA PRO A 204 -11.27 15.91 -6.49
C PRO A 204 -12.15 14.91 -5.73
N ALA A 205 -13.00 15.40 -4.84
CA ALA A 205 -13.80 14.57 -3.95
C ALA A 205 -14.64 13.54 -4.73
N GLY A 206 -14.54 12.28 -4.35
CA GLY A 206 -15.24 11.16 -4.96
C GLY A 206 -14.67 10.67 -6.29
N GLN A 207 -13.70 11.37 -6.90
CA GLN A 207 -13.01 10.90 -8.10
C GLN A 207 -12.15 9.69 -7.76
N LEU A 208 -12.24 8.63 -8.57
CA LEU A 208 -11.33 7.51 -8.48
C LEU A 208 -10.14 7.71 -9.41
N GLN A 209 -8.95 7.36 -8.95
CA GLN A 209 -7.73 7.50 -9.73
C GLN A 209 -6.99 6.17 -9.74
N VAL A 210 -6.60 5.70 -10.92
CA VAL A 210 -5.96 4.41 -11.10
C VAL A 210 -4.96 4.45 -12.26
N LYS A 211 -3.95 3.63 -12.17
CA LYS A 211 -2.95 3.41 -13.21
C LYS A 211 -2.61 1.93 -13.24
N SER A 212 -2.49 1.36 -14.43
CA SER A 212 -1.91 0.04 -14.65
C SER A 212 -0.42 0.05 -14.35
N GLU A 213 0.10 -1.07 -13.90
CA GLU A 213 1.51 -1.26 -13.54
C GLU A 213 1.95 -0.40 -12.34
N GLY A 214 3.21 0.02 -12.26
CA GLY A 214 3.75 0.73 -11.10
C GLY A 214 3.00 2.02 -10.78
N ILE A 215 2.19 2.02 -9.72
CA ILE A 215 1.41 3.18 -9.26
C ILE A 215 2.07 3.89 -8.08
N MET A 216 2.68 3.14 -7.14
CA MET A 216 3.49 3.69 -6.05
C MET A 216 4.88 3.04 -6.05
N ALA A 217 5.87 3.78 -5.56
CA ALA A 217 7.26 3.35 -5.59
C ALA A 217 7.54 2.19 -4.63
N ALA A 218 8.48 1.33 -4.99
CA ALA A 218 9.21 0.57 -3.98
C ALA A 218 9.98 1.54 -3.07
N ALA A 219 10.07 1.18 -1.80
CA ALA A 219 10.87 1.91 -0.82
C ALA A 219 11.97 1.02 -0.28
N ASP A 220 13.21 1.40 -0.59
CA ASP A 220 14.39 0.76 -0.04
C ASP A 220 15.26 1.79 0.68
N SER A 221 15.90 1.38 1.76
CA SER A 221 17.09 2.04 2.27
C SER A 221 18.32 1.20 1.96
N PHE A 222 19.45 1.86 1.86
CA PHE A 222 20.73 1.17 1.72
C PHE A 222 21.75 1.73 2.69
N ASN A 223 22.69 0.88 3.08
CA ASN A 223 23.92 1.30 3.70
C ASN A 223 25.12 0.69 2.98
N ILE A 224 26.20 1.46 2.88
CA ILE A 224 27.46 1.04 2.30
C ILE A 224 28.55 1.37 3.31
N THR A 225 29.36 0.38 3.71
CA THR A 225 30.54 0.60 4.53
C THR A 225 31.78 0.45 3.66
N VAL A 226 32.46 1.57 3.42
CA VAL A 226 33.75 1.57 2.73
C VAL A 226 34.87 1.39 3.77
N LYS A 227 35.60 0.29 3.70
CA LYS A 227 36.71 -0.06 4.60
C LYS A 227 38.02 0.23 3.94
N GLY A 228 38.82 1.04 4.62
CA GLY A 228 40.18 1.39 4.23
C GLY A 228 41.23 0.91 5.23
N LYS A 229 42.24 1.74 5.47
CA LYS A 229 43.28 1.51 6.45
C LYS A 229 43.73 2.80 7.07
N GLN A 230 43.51 2.94 8.37
CA GLN A 230 43.84 4.15 9.14
C GLN A 230 45.33 4.48 9.06
N VAL A 231 45.61 5.80 8.91
CA VAL A 231 46.97 6.32 8.86
C VAL A 231 47.00 7.82 9.20
N HIS A 232 48.17 8.34 9.49
CA HIS A 232 48.38 9.77 9.67
C HIS A 232 48.06 10.51 8.35
N GLY A 233 47.25 11.56 8.41
CA GLY A 233 46.77 12.29 7.23
C GLY A 233 47.87 12.92 6.34
N SER A 234 49.09 13.14 6.88
CA SER A 234 50.22 13.58 6.10
C SER A 234 50.97 12.48 5.32
N SER A 235 50.61 11.23 5.53
CA SER A 235 51.27 10.05 4.90
C SER A 235 50.27 9.09 4.31
N PRO A 236 49.33 9.51 3.42
CA PRO A 236 48.24 8.73 2.93
C PRO A 236 48.68 7.46 2.18
N TRP A 237 49.84 7.44 1.56
CA TRP A 237 50.41 6.30 0.85
C TRP A 237 50.76 5.09 1.75
N ARG A 238 50.67 5.24 3.08
CA ARG A 238 50.88 4.13 4.05
C ARG A 238 49.61 3.47 4.47
N GLY A 239 48.47 4.03 4.09
CA GLY A 239 47.12 3.53 4.39
C GLY A 239 46.29 3.34 3.13
N VAL A 240 44.97 3.28 3.32
CA VAL A 240 43.96 3.31 2.26
C VAL A 240 42.90 4.28 2.72
N ASP A 241 42.67 5.35 1.96
CA ASP A 241 41.78 6.44 2.36
C ASP A 241 40.32 6.15 1.96
N PRO A 242 39.45 5.74 2.89
CA PRO A 242 38.05 5.46 2.59
C PRO A 242 37.23 6.74 2.35
N ILE A 243 37.71 7.92 2.81
CA ILE A 243 37.02 9.19 2.53
C ILE A 243 37.16 9.57 1.05
N ALA A 244 38.36 9.44 0.50
CA ALA A 244 38.61 9.71 -0.93
C ALA A 244 37.82 8.73 -1.82
N VAL A 245 37.78 7.45 -1.47
CA VAL A 245 36.97 6.42 -2.15
C VAL A 245 35.48 6.75 -2.08
N THR A 246 34.99 7.17 -0.92
CA THR A 246 33.57 7.53 -0.72
C THR A 246 33.16 8.70 -1.62
N GLY A 247 34.02 9.72 -1.80
CA GLY A 247 33.74 10.85 -2.71
C GLY A 247 33.51 10.39 -4.16
N GLN A 248 34.34 9.44 -4.65
CA GLN A 248 34.19 8.85 -5.98
C GLN A 248 32.92 8.00 -6.06
N LEU A 249 32.67 7.20 -5.02
CA LEU A 249 31.52 6.31 -4.96
C LEU A 249 30.19 7.09 -5.00
N ILE A 250 30.04 8.17 -4.23
CA ILE A 250 28.83 9.02 -4.27
C ILE A 250 28.55 9.51 -5.69
N THR A 251 29.59 10.00 -6.38
CA THR A 251 29.45 10.47 -7.77
C THR A 251 28.98 9.36 -8.69
N ALA A 252 29.59 8.18 -8.59
CA ALA A 252 29.26 7.03 -9.45
C ALA A 252 27.86 6.49 -9.16
N LEU A 253 27.42 6.40 -7.90
CA LEU A 253 26.10 5.97 -7.52
C LEU A 253 25.02 6.85 -8.14
N HIS A 254 25.14 8.17 -8.06
CA HIS A 254 24.17 9.11 -8.63
C HIS A 254 24.13 9.10 -10.17
N GLN A 255 25.14 8.52 -10.85
CA GLN A 255 25.10 8.32 -12.30
C GLN A 255 24.28 7.09 -12.71
N ILE A 256 24.09 6.11 -11.84
CA ILE A 256 23.40 4.85 -12.20
C ILE A 256 22.00 5.12 -12.75
N PRO A 257 21.11 5.85 -12.08
CA PRO A 257 19.75 6.09 -12.60
C PRO A 257 19.75 6.75 -13.99
N ALA A 258 20.63 7.70 -14.21
CA ALA A 258 20.64 8.51 -15.42
C ALA A 258 21.44 7.90 -16.60
N ARG A 259 22.34 6.94 -16.37
CA ARG A 259 23.30 6.43 -17.38
C ARG A 259 23.28 4.94 -17.57
N GLN A 260 22.68 4.19 -16.65
CA GLN A 260 22.75 2.72 -16.64
C GLN A 260 21.39 2.04 -16.56
N LEU A 261 20.30 2.82 -16.39
CA LEU A 261 18.92 2.35 -16.43
C LEU A 261 18.21 2.98 -17.62
N ASP A 262 17.22 2.28 -18.16
CA ASP A 262 16.35 2.81 -19.20
C ASP A 262 15.32 3.78 -18.60
N VAL A 263 15.63 5.08 -18.68
CA VAL A 263 14.76 6.14 -18.15
C VAL A 263 13.41 6.27 -18.87
N THR A 264 13.23 5.58 -20.00
CA THR A 264 11.96 5.57 -20.74
C THR A 264 10.99 4.53 -20.19
N GLN A 265 11.50 3.49 -19.53
CA GLN A 265 10.70 2.43 -18.92
C GLN A 265 9.98 2.95 -17.64
N ALA A 266 10.75 3.44 -16.69
CA ALA A 266 10.22 4.01 -15.44
C ALA A 266 11.23 4.96 -14.80
N PRO A 267 10.79 5.91 -13.95
CA PRO A 267 11.70 6.72 -13.16
C PRO A 267 12.35 5.91 -12.03
N ALA A 268 13.55 6.32 -11.62
CA ALA A 268 14.24 5.81 -10.44
C ALA A 268 14.89 6.97 -9.68
N VAL A 269 14.80 6.94 -8.36
CA VAL A 269 15.46 7.91 -7.47
C VAL A 269 16.45 7.17 -6.58
N LEU A 270 17.68 7.67 -6.53
CA LEU A 270 18.72 7.25 -5.60
C LEU A 270 19.26 8.49 -4.90
N SER A 271 19.23 8.49 -3.57
CA SER A 271 19.75 9.60 -2.77
C SER A 271 20.64 9.09 -1.64
N VAL A 272 21.85 9.61 -1.55
CA VAL A 272 22.70 9.46 -0.37
C VAL A 272 22.27 10.54 0.63
N GLY A 273 21.77 10.14 1.79
CA GLY A 273 21.25 11.05 2.81
C GLY A 273 22.25 11.33 3.94
N GLN A 274 23.14 10.37 4.21
CA GLN A 274 24.10 10.48 5.31
C GLN A 274 25.47 9.93 4.91
N VAL A 275 26.54 10.56 5.43
CA VAL A 275 27.92 10.09 5.32
C VAL A 275 28.61 10.30 6.67
N HIS A 276 29.14 9.26 7.23
CA HIS A 276 29.81 9.28 8.54
C HIS A 276 31.19 8.65 8.45
N GLY A 277 32.24 9.37 8.86
CA GLY A 277 33.59 8.87 8.90
C GLY A 277 34.59 9.88 9.43
N GLY A 278 35.63 9.37 10.08
CA GLY A 278 36.67 10.18 10.68
C GLY A 278 36.29 10.82 12.02
N VAL A 279 37.30 11.04 12.87
CA VAL A 279 37.14 11.66 14.21
C VAL A 279 38.04 12.88 14.39
N ARG A 280 39.08 13.05 13.53
CA ARG A 280 40.01 14.13 13.61
C ARG A 280 40.60 14.48 12.22
N TRP A 281 40.76 15.77 11.93
CA TRP A 281 41.17 16.29 10.65
C TRP A 281 42.51 15.78 10.09
N ASN A 282 43.43 15.29 10.94
CA ASN A 282 44.73 14.76 10.53
C ASN A 282 44.90 13.25 10.65
N ILE A 283 43.77 12.53 10.69
CA ILE A 283 43.73 11.07 10.72
C ILE A 283 42.82 10.60 9.57
N ILE A 284 43.36 9.77 8.68
CA ILE A 284 42.56 8.99 7.74
C ILE A 284 41.90 7.83 8.54
N PRO A 285 40.57 7.68 8.53
CA PRO A 285 39.89 6.66 9.32
C PRO A 285 40.01 5.25 8.72
N ASP A 286 39.61 4.24 9.50
CA ASP A 286 39.52 2.86 9.00
C ASP A 286 38.30 2.62 8.10
N ASP A 287 37.21 3.34 8.33
CA ASP A 287 35.99 3.19 7.53
C ASP A 287 35.22 4.52 7.35
N VAL A 288 34.33 4.49 6.36
CA VAL A 288 33.26 5.49 6.13
C VAL A 288 31.97 4.78 5.83
N LYS A 289 30.88 5.22 6.44
CA LYS A 289 29.52 4.70 6.21
C LYS A 289 28.68 5.70 5.43
N LEU A 290 27.97 5.19 4.43
CA LEU A 290 26.98 5.94 3.66
C LEU A 290 25.61 5.28 3.91
N GLU A 291 24.58 6.12 4.03
CA GLU A 291 23.19 5.68 4.12
C GLU A 291 22.33 6.49 3.16
N GLY A 292 21.31 5.85 2.60
CA GLY A 292 20.43 6.53 1.66
C GLY A 292 19.14 5.80 1.37
N THR A 293 18.42 6.33 0.39
CA THR A 293 17.12 5.81 0.00
C THR A 293 17.04 5.60 -1.51
N ILE A 294 16.23 4.61 -1.90
CA ILE A 294 15.93 4.28 -3.29
C ILE A 294 14.41 4.28 -3.46
N ARG A 295 13.94 4.80 -4.62
CA ARG A 295 12.56 4.68 -5.09
C ARG A 295 12.56 4.20 -6.52
N THR A 296 11.82 3.14 -6.83
CA THR A 296 11.67 2.59 -8.18
C THR A 296 10.20 2.25 -8.43
N PHE A 297 9.79 2.25 -9.71
CA PHE A 297 8.41 2.00 -10.12
C PHE A 297 8.26 0.77 -11.01
N ASP A 298 9.35 0.04 -11.21
CA ASP A 298 9.40 -1.19 -11.99
C ASP A 298 10.24 -2.22 -11.24
N PRO A 299 9.72 -3.47 -11.04
CA PRO A 299 10.43 -4.49 -10.28
C PRO A 299 11.77 -4.91 -10.90
N GLN A 300 11.85 -5.00 -12.23
CA GLN A 300 13.08 -5.41 -12.91
C GLN A 300 14.13 -4.29 -12.84
N MET A 301 13.70 -3.04 -13.04
CA MET A 301 14.57 -1.88 -12.88
C MET A 301 15.12 -1.77 -11.45
N ARG A 302 14.30 -2.07 -10.44
CA ARG A 302 14.73 -2.13 -9.04
C ARG A 302 15.87 -3.13 -8.85
N GLU A 303 15.69 -4.35 -9.33
CA GLU A 303 16.69 -5.39 -9.25
C GLU A 303 18.00 -4.98 -9.94
N GLN A 304 17.91 -4.43 -11.15
CA GLN A 304 19.06 -3.92 -11.89
C GLN A 304 19.78 -2.80 -11.14
N LEU A 305 19.03 -1.87 -10.52
CA LEU A 305 19.62 -0.78 -9.75
C LEU A 305 20.42 -1.30 -8.56
N LEU A 306 19.86 -2.21 -7.79
CA LEU A 306 20.53 -2.79 -6.61
C LEU A 306 21.80 -3.55 -7.00
N GLN A 307 21.76 -4.36 -8.05
CA GLN A 307 22.93 -5.07 -8.58
C GLN A 307 24.02 -4.11 -9.05
N LYS A 308 23.63 -3.04 -9.77
CA LYS A 308 24.59 -2.01 -10.23
C LYS A 308 25.21 -1.23 -9.07
N MET A 309 24.43 -0.93 -8.02
CA MET A 309 24.95 -0.26 -6.82
C MET A 309 26.00 -1.11 -6.09
N GLN A 310 25.69 -2.38 -5.89
CA GLN A 310 26.62 -3.33 -5.27
C GLN A 310 27.92 -3.41 -6.11
N HIS A 311 27.80 -3.72 -7.39
CA HIS A 311 28.93 -3.85 -8.30
C HIS A 311 29.80 -2.57 -8.35
N THR A 312 29.16 -1.40 -8.45
CA THR A 312 29.86 -0.09 -8.49
C THR A 312 30.61 0.12 -7.17
N SER A 313 30.00 -0.19 -6.03
CA SER A 313 30.62 -0.01 -4.73
C SER A 313 31.87 -0.87 -4.55
N GLU A 314 31.77 -2.13 -4.90
CA GLU A 314 32.88 -3.09 -4.81
C GLU A 314 34.06 -2.70 -5.71
N HIS A 315 33.79 -2.32 -6.96
CA HIS A 315 34.86 -2.03 -7.93
C HIS A 315 35.52 -0.67 -7.72
N ILE A 316 34.80 0.35 -7.31
CA ILE A 316 35.38 1.65 -6.95
C ILE A 316 36.27 1.51 -5.71
N ALA A 317 35.81 0.77 -4.70
CA ALA A 317 36.62 0.50 -3.53
C ALA A 317 37.90 -0.27 -3.88
N ALA A 318 37.76 -1.34 -4.64
CA ALA A 318 38.87 -2.20 -5.07
C ALA A 318 39.94 -1.44 -5.90
N ALA A 319 39.54 -0.47 -6.73
CA ALA A 319 40.45 0.34 -7.52
C ALA A 319 41.46 1.13 -6.67
N SER A 320 41.13 1.41 -5.41
CA SER A 320 41.99 2.10 -4.44
C SER A 320 42.54 1.20 -3.33
N GLY A 321 42.35 -0.14 -3.44
CA GLY A 321 42.77 -1.10 -2.43
C GLY A 321 41.87 -1.12 -1.18
N ALA A 322 40.69 -0.50 -1.23
CA ALA A 322 39.65 -0.56 -0.22
C ALA A 322 38.66 -1.72 -0.49
N THR A 323 37.75 -1.98 0.44
CA THR A 323 36.60 -2.84 0.22
C THR A 323 35.30 -2.09 0.52
N ALA A 324 34.20 -2.49 -0.09
CA ALA A 324 32.88 -1.96 0.22
C ALA A 324 31.88 -3.09 0.50
N GLU A 325 31.11 -2.92 1.56
CA GLU A 325 30.02 -3.82 1.93
C GLU A 325 28.70 -3.08 1.66
N PHE A 326 27.87 -3.62 0.78
CA PHE A 326 26.57 -3.07 0.42
C PHE A 326 25.45 -3.91 1.05
N HIS A 327 24.53 -3.22 1.71
CA HIS A 327 23.29 -3.83 2.22
C HIS A 327 22.11 -2.97 1.85
N ASN A 328 21.01 -3.60 1.45
CA ASN A 328 19.73 -2.93 1.29
C ASN A 328 18.68 -3.51 2.22
N HIS A 329 17.73 -2.67 2.62
CA HIS A 329 16.55 -3.07 3.38
C HIS A 329 15.30 -2.57 2.63
N SER A 330 14.39 -3.51 2.32
CA SER A 330 13.15 -3.20 1.61
C SER A 330 11.99 -3.03 2.58
N PHE A 331 11.39 -1.85 2.56
CA PHE A 331 10.18 -1.52 3.33
C PHE A 331 8.90 -1.86 2.56
N ALA A 332 8.88 -1.58 1.26
CA ALA A 332 7.78 -1.91 0.37
C ALA A 332 8.32 -2.28 -1.03
N ALA A 333 7.67 -3.22 -1.69
CA ALA A 333 7.88 -3.48 -3.11
C ALA A 333 7.20 -2.40 -3.97
N VAL A 334 7.34 -2.45 -5.28
CA VAL A 334 6.53 -1.62 -6.18
C VAL A 334 5.06 -2.01 -6.01
N THR A 335 4.19 -1.05 -5.72
CA THR A 335 2.75 -1.27 -5.80
C THR A 335 2.39 -1.41 -7.26
N TRP A 336 2.26 -2.68 -7.71
CA TRP A 336 2.14 -3.05 -9.11
C TRP A 336 0.75 -3.54 -9.43
N ASN A 337 -0.03 -2.71 -10.11
CA ASN A 337 -1.36 -3.09 -10.57
C ASN A 337 -1.26 -4.01 -11.79
N ASP A 338 -1.83 -5.21 -11.68
CA ASP A 338 -1.94 -6.13 -12.80
C ASP A 338 -2.70 -5.46 -13.96
N ALA A 339 -2.11 -5.46 -15.16
CA ALA A 339 -2.64 -4.71 -16.29
C ALA A 339 -4.01 -5.25 -16.75
N THR A 340 -4.15 -6.57 -16.83
CA THR A 340 -5.39 -7.25 -17.23
C THR A 340 -6.50 -7.02 -16.21
N LEU A 341 -6.17 -7.15 -14.91
CA LEU A 341 -7.13 -6.91 -13.83
C LEU A 341 -7.50 -5.43 -13.72
N THR A 342 -6.56 -4.51 -13.99
CA THR A 342 -6.85 -3.07 -14.00
C THR A 342 -7.83 -2.70 -15.12
N GLU A 343 -7.61 -3.20 -16.34
CA GLU A 343 -8.54 -2.98 -17.45
C GLU A 343 -9.92 -3.58 -17.15
N TRP A 344 -9.94 -4.80 -16.62
CA TRP A 344 -11.16 -5.48 -16.18
C TRP A 344 -11.92 -4.68 -15.11
N ALA A 345 -11.24 -4.04 -14.17
CA ALA A 345 -11.83 -3.27 -13.08
C ALA A 345 -12.47 -1.94 -13.54
N MET A 346 -12.08 -1.39 -14.69
CA MET A 346 -12.49 -0.06 -15.13
C MET A 346 -14.00 0.16 -15.23
N PRO A 347 -14.85 -0.76 -15.72
CA PRO A 347 -16.30 -0.60 -15.73
C PRO A 347 -16.90 -0.43 -14.33
N SER A 348 -16.43 -1.24 -13.35
CA SER A 348 -16.86 -1.18 -11.94
C SER A 348 -16.44 0.14 -11.30
N LEU A 349 -15.20 0.58 -11.51
CA LEU A 349 -14.70 1.86 -11.02
C LEU A 349 -15.44 3.06 -11.62
N ARG A 350 -15.75 3.03 -12.93
CA ARG A 350 -16.54 4.10 -13.57
C ARG A 350 -17.95 4.19 -13.02
N TRP A 351 -18.60 3.05 -12.79
CA TRP A 351 -19.91 3.02 -12.16
C TRP A 351 -19.84 3.60 -10.74
N ALA A 352 -18.86 3.20 -9.96
CA ALA A 352 -18.68 3.63 -8.58
C ALA A 352 -18.40 5.12 -8.45
N ALA A 353 -17.56 5.66 -9.31
CA ALA A 353 -17.21 7.08 -9.31
C ALA A 353 -18.37 7.98 -9.78
N GLY A 354 -19.31 7.44 -10.58
CA GLY A 354 -20.44 8.20 -11.10
C GLY A 354 -20.00 9.51 -11.78
N LYS A 355 -20.57 10.63 -11.35
CA LYS A 355 -20.26 11.95 -11.93
C LYS A 355 -18.84 12.46 -11.62
N ALA A 356 -18.22 12.01 -10.54
CA ALA A 356 -16.85 12.38 -10.19
C ALA A 356 -15.82 11.79 -11.16
N GLY A 357 -16.15 10.65 -11.78
CA GLY A 357 -15.37 10.02 -12.84
C GLY A 357 -14.14 9.26 -12.36
N VAL A 358 -13.48 8.60 -13.32
CA VAL A 358 -12.19 7.93 -13.11
C VAL A 358 -11.13 8.64 -13.93
N ALA A 359 -10.02 8.98 -13.31
CA ALA A 359 -8.88 9.65 -13.95
C ALA A 359 -7.61 8.80 -13.87
N PRO A 360 -6.69 8.92 -14.83
CA PRO A 360 -5.35 8.37 -14.68
C PRO A 360 -4.58 9.18 -13.62
N ILE A 361 -3.68 8.50 -12.89
CA ILE A 361 -2.78 9.15 -11.96
C ILE A 361 -1.32 8.97 -12.40
N LYS A 362 -0.48 9.97 -12.14
CA LYS A 362 0.96 9.81 -12.28
C LYS A 362 1.50 8.91 -11.15
N PRO A 363 2.56 8.13 -11.40
CA PRO A 363 3.19 7.37 -10.33
C PRO A 363 3.56 8.25 -9.13
N ILE A 364 3.34 7.75 -7.92
CA ILE A 364 3.57 8.47 -6.66
C ILE A 364 4.83 7.90 -5.99
N THR A 365 5.74 8.77 -5.53
CA THR A 365 6.99 8.37 -4.87
C THR A 365 6.81 7.88 -3.43
N ALA A 366 5.62 8.01 -2.85
CA ALA A 366 5.24 7.28 -1.63
C ALA A 366 5.21 5.77 -1.90
N SER A 367 5.29 4.99 -0.85
CA SER A 367 5.27 3.52 -0.90
C SER A 367 4.09 2.97 -0.10
N GLU A 368 3.72 1.72 -0.38
CA GLU A 368 2.56 1.06 0.18
C GLU A 368 2.85 -0.44 0.31
N ASP A 369 2.67 -1.01 1.49
CA ASP A 369 3.01 -2.41 1.74
C ASP A 369 1.95 -3.40 1.22
N PHE A 370 0.80 -2.93 0.73
CA PHE A 370 -0.13 -3.69 -0.12
C PHE A 370 0.59 -4.39 -1.28
N SER A 371 1.70 -3.81 -1.71
CA SER A 371 2.60 -4.38 -2.71
C SER A 371 3.05 -5.82 -2.42
N PHE A 372 3.14 -6.21 -1.14
CA PHE A 372 3.49 -7.59 -0.79
C PHE A 372 2.34 -8.56 -1.07
N PHE A 373 1.08 -8.15 -0.83
CA PHE A 373 -0.06 -8.96 -1.27
C PHE A 373 -0.09 -9.10 -2.80
N GLN A 374 0.28 -8.03 -3.53
CA GLN A 374 0.35 -8.08 -4.99
C GLN A 374 1.49 -8.96 -5.53
N GLN A 375 2.50 -9.29 -4.72
CA GLN A 375 3.50 -10.29 -5.09
C GLN A 375 2.94 -11.72 -5.07
N GLU A 376 1.95 -11.99 -4.21
CA GLU A 376 1.32 -13.30 -4.05
C GLU A 376 0.08 -13.49 -4.94
N VAL A 377 -0.65 -12.41 -5.22
CA VAL A 377 -1.96 -12.42 -5.87
C VAL A 377 -2.07 -11.25 -6.85
N PRO A 378 -2.63 -11.42 -8.06
CA PRO A 378 -2.95 -10.29 -8.92
C PRO A 378 -3.80 -9.26 -8.17
N GLY A 379 -3.38 -7.99 -8.19
CA GLY A 379 -4.06 -6.96 -7.41
C GLY A 379 -4.19 -5.63 -8.13
N VAL A 380 -5.19 -4.85 -7.73
CA VAL A 380 -5.37 -3.46 -8.15
C VAL A 380 -5.50 -2.57 -6.91
N PHE A 381 -4.63 -1.58 -6.85
CA PHE A 381 -4.66 -0.49 -5.88
C PHE A 381 -5.07 0.81 -6.57
N PHE A 382 -6.01 1.54 -6.01
CA PHE A 382 -6.51 2.77 -6.60
C PHE A 382 -6.75 3.85 -5.54
N PHE A 383 -6.83 5.10 -5.96
CA PHE A 383 -7.03 6.23 -5.05
C PHE A 383 -8.45 6.77 -5.13
N LEU A 384 -8.92 7.26 -3.98
CA LEU A 384 -10.16 8.00 -3.83
C LEU A 384 -9.83 9.45 -3.46
N GLY A 385 -10.20 10.39 -4.31
CA GLY A 385 -10.04 11.81 -4.06
C GLY A 385 -10.89 12.30 -2.89
N ILE A 386 -10.27 13.07 -1.98
CA ILE A 386 -10.91 13.47 -0.71
C ILE A 386 -10.79 14.97 -0.41
N ALA A 387 -10.54 15.81 -1.38
CA ALA A 387 -10.43 17.25 -1.14
C ALA A 387 -11.64 17.76 -0.34
N PRO A 388 -11.43 18.54 0.74
CA PRO A 388 -12.51 19.12 1.51
C PRO A 388 -13.39 20.02 0.65
N GLU A 389 -14.66 20.17 1.03
CA GLU A 389 -15.61 21.02 0.31
C GLU A 389 -15.09 22.47 0.21
N ASN A 390 -15.22 23.06 -0.95
CA ASN A 390 -14.74 24.43 -1.26
C ASN A 390 -13.22 24.64 -1.13
N THR A 391 -12.43 23.57 -1.06
CA THR A 391 -10.97 23.63 -1.03
C THR A 391 -10.40 23.22 -2.39
N PRO A 392 -9.63 24.07 -3.06
CA PRO A 392 -8.90 23.68 -4.27
C PRO A 392 -7.99 22.49 -4.00
N VAL A 393 -7.87 21.58 -4.96
CA VAL A 393 -7.07 20.34 -4.77
C VAL A 393 -5.63 20.67 -4.40
N GLU A 394 -5.05 21.71 -4.97
CA GLU A 394 -3.68 22.17 -4.73
C GLU A 394 -3.46 22.72 -3.31
N GLN A 395 -4.54 23.05 -2.61
CA GLN A 395 -4.53 23.54 -1.23
C GLN A 395 -4.95 22.47 -0.22
N THR A 396 -5.33 21.28 -0.69
CA THR A 396 -5.65 20.15 0.18
C THR A 396 -4.39 19.71 0.92
N ALA A 397 -4.46 19.63 2.24
CA ALA A 397 -3.35 19.15 3.05
C ALA A 397 -2.98 17.72 2.64
N PRO A 398 -1.69 17.41 2.40
CA PRO A 398 -1.27 16.09 2.00
C PRO A 398 -1.42 15.08 3.16
N ASN A 399 -1.42 13.79 2.81
CA ASN A 399 -1.27 12.72 3.78
C ASN A 399 -0.05 12.99 4.68
N HIS A 400 -0.11 12.57 5.94
CA HIS A 400 0.85 12.80 7.03
C HIS A 400 0.92 14.24 7.54
N SER A 401 0.10 15.15 7.00
CA SER A 401 -0.01 16.52 7.53
C SER A 401 -0.86 16.55 8.82
N PRO A 402 -0.51 17.36 9.83
CA PRO A 402 -1.37 17.61 10.99
C PRO A 402 -2.69 18.31 10.65
N LEU A 403 -2.80 18.83 9.41
CA LEU A 403 -4.01 19.47 8.86
C LEU A 403 -4.77 18.56 7.89
N PHE A 404 -4.41 17.29 7.78
CA PHE A 404 -5.06 16.34 6.88
C PHE A 404 -6.54 16.17 7.23
N GLN A 405 -7.39 16.22 6.20
CA GLN A 405 -8.83 16.07 6.33
C GLN A 405 -9.39 15.22 5.18
N VAL A 406 -10.45 14.49 5.48
CA VAL A 406 -11.17 13.66 4.52
C VAL A 406 -12.57 14.24 4.29
N ASN A 407 -12.92 14.47 3.03
CA ASN A 407 -14.31 14.77 2.64
C ASN A 407 -15.16 13.50 2.83
N GLU A 408 -15.99 13.49 3.86
CA GLU A 408 -16.81 12.32 4.22
C GLU A 408 -17.82 11.93 3.14
N GLN A 409 -18.28 12.87 2.31
CA GLN A 409 -19.21 12.59 1.19
C GLN A 409 -18.55 11.73 0.10
N ALA A 410 -17.22 11.77 -0.03
CA ALA A 410 -16.49 10.96 -0.99
C ALA A 410 -16.48 9.46 -0.63
N LEU A 411 -16.62 9.12 0.65
CA LEU A 411 -16.44 7.75 1.14
C LEU A 411 -17.46 6.76 0.58
N GLU A 412 -18.66 7.23 0.24
CA GLU A 412 -19.68 6.43 -0.43
C GLU A 412 -19.18 5.84 -1.76
N ASN A 413 -18.40 6.62 -2.53
CA ASN A 413 -17.79 6.14 -3.78
C ASN A 413 -16.76 5.03 -3.53
N GLY A 414 -16.04 5.08 -2.40
CA GLY A 414 -15.12 4.00 -2.00
C GLY A 414 -15.86 2.71 -1.68
N VAL A 415 -16.93 2.77 -0.88
CA VAL A 415 -17.78 1.61 -0.60
C VAL A 415 -18.37 1.04 -1.88
N ARG A 416 -18.86 1.91 -2.76
CA ARG A 416 -19.43 1.52 -4.06
C ARG A 416 -18.38 0.82 -4.93
N ALA A 417 -17.14 1.32 -4.95
CA ALA A 417 -16.04 0.73 -5.72
C ALA A 417 -15.66 -0.67 -5.22
N LEU A 418 -15.40 -0.81 -3.92
CA LEU A 418 -15.05 -2.10 -3.33
C LEU A 418 -16.17 -3.13 -3.50
N THR A 419 -17.42 -2.70 -3.31
CA THR A 419 -18.61 -3.57 -3.51
C THR A 419 -18.73 -4.02 -4.96
N ALA A 420 -18.64 -3.09 -5.92
CA ALA A 420 -18.76 -3.41 -7.34
C ALA A 420 -17.65 -4.35 -7.81
N LEU A 421 -16.41 -4.09 -7.41
CA LEU A 421 -15.27 -4.95 -7.75
C LEU A 421 -15.47 -6.37 -7.23
N ALA A 422 -15.95 -6.54 -5.98
CA ALA A 422 -16.22 -7.84 -5.43
C ALA A 422 -17.37 -8.57 -6.17
N LEU A 423 -18.50 -7.89 -6.40
CA LEU A 423 -19.65 -8.45 -7.11
C LEU A 423 -19.32 -8.87 -8.53
N ASP A 424 -18.66 -7.97 -9.28
CA ASP A 424 -18.33 -8.22 -10.67
C ASP A 424 -17.27 -9.32 -10.81
N TYR A 425 -16.29 -9.39 -9.86
CA TYR A 425 -15.27 -10.45 -9.85
C TYR A 425 -15.89 -11.83 -9.58
N LEU A 426 -16.77 -11.93 -8.60
CA LEU A 426 -17.48 -13.19 -8.31
C LEU A 426 -18.39 -13.65 -9.46
N ALA A 427 -18.98 -12.70 -10.20
CA ALA A 427 -19.84 -13.00 -11.35
C ALA A 427 -19.06 -13.36 -12.61
N ASN A 428 -17.94 -12.71 -12.87
CA ASN A 428 -17.14 -12.86 -14.08
C ASN A 428 -15.64 -12.56 -13.79
N PRO A 429 -14.90 -13.49 -13.21
CA PRO A 429 -13.51 -13.26 -12.81
C PRO A 429 -12.62 -12.90 -14.00
N ALA A 430 -11.70 -11.97 -13.78
CA ALA A 430 -10.66 -11.65 -14.75
C ALA A 430 -9.80 -12.88 -15.04
N LYS A 431 -9.41 -13.06 -16.29
CA LYS A 431 -8.44 -14.09 -16.70
C LYS A 431 -7.03 -13.50 -16.54
N THR A 432 -6.54 -13.44 -15.33
CA THR A 432 -5.16 -13.06 -15.04
C THR A 432 -4.25 -14.27 -15.10
N ASP A 433 -2.99 -14.07 -15.47
CA ASP A 433 -1.98 -15.12 -15.37
C ASP A 433 -1.78 -15.41 -13.86
N LYS A 434 -2.09 -16.66 -13.46
CA LYS A 434 -1.83 -17.08 -12.08
C LYS A 434 -0.33 -17.02 -11.84
N LYS A 435 0.09 -16.33 -10.82
CA LYS A 435 1.45 -16.42 -10.32
C LYS A 435 1.61 -17.81 -9.68
N ASP A 436 2.38 -18.68 -10.36
CA ASP A 436 2.71 -20.05 -9.91
C ASP A 436 3.53 -20.06 -8.63
#